data_67fa2402672de6dcf676ab4ccdadff81
#
_entry.id   67fa2402672de6dcf676ab4ccdadff81
#
_cell.length_a   1.000
_cell.length_b   1.000
_cell.length_c   1.000
_cell.angle_alpha   90.00
_cell.angle_beta   90.00
_cell.angle_gamma   90.00
#
_symmetry.space_group_name_H-M   'P 1'
#
loop_
_entity.id
_entity.type
_entity.pdbx_description
1 polymer ?
#
loop_
_entity_poly.entity_id
_entity_poly.type
_entity_poly.pdbx_seq_one_letter_code
_entity_poly.pdbx_strand_id
1 'polypeptide(L)'
;MGNAFNVRWQRLAGTDANIRYYNLPADITYFFQGAPQDTSALYVISSPDELAEIKGYLDTSNPNVRIYASSRSNAASNTPEYYAKMNGVQFSDIPFFKQSDSSQYQKVAGSTGGEFQLMRLYAMGSDAWLLINHFNELRQVPGYTLSGLTGQLSADSNCDVDRDMTWYQVQDGNVVAVAN
;
A
#
# COMPACT_ATOMS: atom_id res chain seq x y z
N MET A 1 1.56 -13.30 1.85
CA MET A 1 1.92 -12.02 1.21
C MET A 1 3.37 -12.01 0.71
N GLY A 2 4.38 -12.38 1.50
CA GLY A 2 5.78 -12.38 1.09
C GLY A 2 6.07 -13.15 -0.19
N ASN A 3 5.54 -14.37 -0.34
CA ASN A 3 5.74 -15.16 -1.56
C ASN A 3 5.15 -14.47 -2.81
N ALA A 4 3.97 -13.87 -2.72
CA ALA A 4 3.37 -13.15 -3.84
C ALA A 4 4.21 -11.92 -4.23
N PHE A 5 4.73 -11.19 -3.24
CA PHE A 5 5.68 -10.11 -3.47
C PHE A 5 6.94 -10.60 -4.20
N ASN A 6 7.55 -11.72 -3.73
CA ASN A 6 8.76 -12.26 -4.35
C ASN A 6 8.53 -12.67 -5.81
N VAL A 7 7.41 -13.32 -6.12
CA VAL A 7 7.06 -13.69 -7.50
C VAL A 7 7.01 -12.47 -8.42
N ARG A 8 6.37 -11.37 -7.95
CA ARG A 8 6.30 -10.14 -8.73
C ARG A 8 7.65 -9.45 -8.84
N TRP A 9 8.41 -9.42 -7.73
CA TRP A 9 9.77 -8.87 -7.70
C TRP A 9 10.70 -9.58 -8.68
N GLN A 10 10.69 -10.93 -8.70
CA GLN A 10 11.50 -11.72 -9.66
C GLN A 10 11.17 -11.37 -11.11
N ARG A 11 9.89 -11.19 -11.45
CA ARG A 11 9.48 -10.78 -12.81
C ARG A 11 10.04 -9.42 -13.21
N LEU A 12 10.17 -8.49 -12.27
CA LEU A 12 10.59 -7.11 -12.54
C LEU A 12 12.11 -6.92 -12.41
N ALA A 13 12.73 -7.51 -11.40
CA ALA A 13 14.13 -7.29 -11.04
C ALA A 13 15.07 -8.43 -11.48
N GLY A 14 14.51 -9.59 -11.88
CA GLY A 14 15.30 -10.77 -12.27
C GLY A 14 16.03 -11.46 -11.11
N THR A 15 15.79 -11.05 -9.88
CA THR A 15 16.43 -11.59 -8.66
C THR A 15 15.40 -11.82 -7.57
N ASP A 16 15.75 -12.64 -6.56
CA ASP A 16 14.92 -12.81 -5.38
C ASP A 16 14.92 -11.56 -4.50
N ALA A 17 13.75 -11.26 -3.90
CA ALA A 17 13.66 -10.25 -2.85
C ALA A 17 14.21 -10.81 -1.54
N ASN A 18 14.91 -9.97 -0.77
CA ASN A 18 15.35 -10.34 0.58
C ASN A 18 14.16 -10.18 1.55
N ILE A 19 13.42 -11.27 1.77
CA ILE A 19 12.22 -11.28 2.61
C ILE A 19 12.57 -11.82 4.01
N ARG A 20 12.12 -11.09 5.03
CA ARG A 20 12.29 -11.44 6.44
C ARG A 20 10.98 -11.33 7.19
N TYR A 21 10.82 -12.16 8.20
CA TYR A 21 9.67 -12.20 9.08
C TYR A 21 10.11 -11.91 10.51
N TYR A 22 9.42 -11.00 11.19
CA TYR A 22 9.75 -10.59 12.56
C TYR A 22 8.50 -10.62 13.44
N ASN A 23 8.69 -10.94 14.72
CA ASN A 23 7.68 -10.83 15.78
C ASN A 23 8.00 -9.61 16.63
N LEU A 24 7.49 -8.45 16.28
CA LEU A 24 7.69 -7.22 17.02
C LEU A 24 6.81 -7.16 18.27
N PRO A 25 7.27 -6.50 19.35
CA PRO A 25 8.55 -5.77 19.48
C PRO A 25 9.78 -6.63 19.79
N ALA A 26 9.60 -7.94 20.09
CA ALA A 26 10.69 -8.79 20.60
C ALA A 26 11.92 -8.83 19.68
N ASP A 27 11.70 -8.81 18.36
CA ASP A 27 12.76 -8.95 17.37
C ASP A 27 13.34 -7.63 16.87
N ILE A 28 12.94 -6.47 17.43
CA ILE A 28 13.35 -5.16 16.89
C ILE A 28 14.88 -4.98 16.88
N THR A 29 15.58 -5.49 17.89
CA THR A 29 17.03 -5.40 18.00
C THR A 29 17.76 -6.24 16.96
N TYR A 30 17.10 -7.25 16.40
CA TYR A 30 17.62 -8.12 15.35
C TYR A 30 17.21 -7.72 13.95
N PHE A 31 16.42 -6.65 13.83
CA PHE A 31 15.80 -6.23 12.58
C PHE A 31 16.81 -6.10 11.43
N PHE A 32 18.00 -5.56 11.69
CA PHE A 32 19.05 -5.41 10.69
C PHE A 32 20.19 -6.43 10.78
N GLN A 33 20.17 -7.36 11.75
CA GLN A 33 21.20 -8.37 11.81
C GLN A 33 21.16 -9.23 10.52
N GLY A 34 22.28 -9.23 9.79
CA GLY A 34 22.41 -9.92 8.51
C GLY A 34 21.64 -9.25 7.35
N ALA A 35 21.10 -8.04 7.50
CA ALA A 35 20.71 -7.24 6.34
C ALA A 35 21.96 -6.79 5.58
N PRO A 36 21.91 -6.66 4.24
CA PRO A 36 23.00 -6.06 3.50
C PRO A 36 23.35 -4.68 4.06
N GLN A 37 24.64 -4.36 4.17
CA GLN A 37 25.08 -3.07 4.72
C GLN A 37 24.67 -1.87 3.89
N ASP A 38 24.34 -2.11 2.62
CA ASP A 38 23.91 -1.12 1.63
C ASP A 38 22.38 -1.05 1.48
N THR A 39 21.61 -1.58 2.46
CA THR A 39 20.15 -1.50 2.44
C THR A 39 19.70 -0.03 2.40
N SER A 40 19.12 0.38 1.28
CA SER A 40 18.67 1.76 1.04
C SER A 40 17.16 1.92 1.17
N ALA A 41 16.41 0.83 1.13
CA ALA A 41 14.96 0.84 1.21
C ALA A 41 14.40 -0.43 1.84
N LEU A 42 13.25 -0.29 2.52
CA LEU A 42 12.46 -1.38 3.07
C LEU A 42 11.01 -1.28 2.58
N TYR A 43 10.44 -2.41 2.19
CA TYR A 43 8.99 -2.53 2.00
C TYR A 43 8.41 -3.32 3.17
N VAL A 44 7.55 -2.67 3.96
CA VAL A 44 7.03 -3.20 5.23
C VAL A 44 5.55 -3.55 5.10
N ILE A 45 5.20 -4.78 5.50
CA ILE A 45 3.80 -5.24 5.59
C ILE A 45 3.48 -5.47 7.07
N SER A 46 2.93 -4.47 7.72
CA SER A 46 2.68 -4.47 9.16
C SER A 46 1.42 -3.68 9.54
N SER A 47 1.03 -3.77 10.80
CA SER A 47 0.07 -2.84 11.42
C SER A 47 0.68 -1.44 11.61
N PRO A 48 -0.13 -0.42 11.92
CA PRO A 48 0.38 0.93 12.23
C PRO A 48 1.37 0.93 13.41
N ASP A 49 1.06 0.21 14.49
CA ASP A 49 1.89 0.16 15.70
C ASP A 49 3.26 -0.47 15.42
N GLU A 50 3.28 -1.61 14.71
CA GLU A 50 4.52 -2.26 14.29
C GLU A 50 5.36 -1.36 13.37
N LEU A 51 4.73 -0.64 12.44
CA LEU A 51 5.43 0.30 11.58
C LEU A 51 6.03 1.45 12.38
N ALA A 52 5.32 1.95 13.40
CA ALA A 52 5.81 3.01 14.26
C ALA A 52 7.07 2.58 15.06
N GLU A 53 7.11 1.33 15.52
CA GLU A 53 8.30 0.76 16.18
C GLU A 53 9.49 0.65 15.20
N ILE A 54 9.25 0.11 14.00
CA ILE A 54 10.27 0.01 12.95
C ILE A 54 10.83 1.40 12.62
N LYS A 55 9.95 2.37 12.40
CA LYS A 55 10.35 3.75 12.08
C LYS A 55 11.17 4.37 13.20
N GLY A 56 10.72 4.26 14.45
CA GLY A 56 11.46 4.76 15.61
C GLY A 56 12.84 4.15 15.76
N TYR A 57 12.98 2.85 15.51
CA TYR A 57 14.27 2.17 15.51
C TYR A 57 15.18 2.68 14.38
N LEU A 58 14.64 2.81 13.15
CA LEU A 58 15.39 3.27 11.99
C LEU A 58 15.85 4.71 12.09
N ASP A 59 15.04 5.59 12.65
CA ASP A 59 15.39 7.00 12.82
C ASP A 59 16.66 7.18 13.68
N THR A 60 16.92 6.24 14.59
CA THR A 60 18.11 6.27 15.45
C THR A 60 19.28 5.46 14.89
N SER A 61 19.03 4.33 14.24
CA SER A 61 20.06 3.38 13.82
C SER A 61 20.49 3.55 12.36
N ASN A 62 19.56 3.88 11.46
CA ASN A 62 19.83 4.05 10.03
C ASN A 62 18.81 5.02 9.36
N PRO A 63 18.92 6.33 9.62
CA PRO A 63 17.93 7.33 9.19
C PRO A 63 17.82 7.50 7.68
N ASN A 64 18.76 6.99 6.90
CA ASN A 64 18.79 7.12 5.44
C ASN A 64 17.96 6.04 4.71
N VAL A 65 17.47 5.01 5.42
CA VAL A 65 16.66 3.96 4.83
C VAL A 65 15.26 4.47 4.52
N ARG A 66 14.85 4.38 3.27
CA ARG A 66 13.49 4.74 2.87
C ARG A 66 12.52 3.62 3.26
N ILE A 67 11.39 4.02 3.82
CA ILE A 67 10.34 3.08 4.21
C ILE A 67 9.17 3.20 3.26
N TYR A 68 8.85 2.07 2.64
CA TYR A 68 7.64 1.85 1.86
C TYR A 68 6.75 0.89 2.62
N ALA A 69 5.46 1.17 2.72
CA ALA A 69 4.53 0.35 3.48
C ALA A 69 3.32 -0.09 2.64
N SER A 70 2.65 -1.13 3.09
CA SER A 70 1.38 -1.55 2.52
C SER A 70 0.22 -0.72 3.10
N SER A 71 -0.95 -0.79 2.47
CA SER A 71 -2.18 -0.16 2.95
C SER A 71 -2.59 -0.58 4.37
N ARG A 72 -2.03 -1.66 4.91
CA ARG A 72 -2.32 -2.12 6.29
C ARG A 72 -1.87 -1.12 7.35
N SER A 73 -0.83 -0.34 7.07
CA SER A 73 -0.34 0.70 7.97
C SER A 73 -1.20 1.98 7.97
N ASN A 74 -2.11 2.13 7.00
CA ASN A 74 -3.04 3.25 6.92
C ASN A 74 -4.41 2.83 7.46
N ALA A 75 -4.71 3.21 8.69
CA ALA A 75 -5.95 2.88 9.38
C ALA A 75 -6.71 4.16 9.81
N ALA A 76 -8.04 4.07 9.86
CA ALA A 76 -8.88 5.19 10.32
C ALA A 76 -8.63 5.57 11.78
N SER A 77 -8.09 4.64 12.57
CA SER A 77 -7.72 4.84 13.97
C SER A 77 -6.37 5.55 14.17
N ASN A 78 -5.60 5.80 13.09
CA ASN A 78 -4.31 6.48 13.21
C ASN A 78 -4.50 7.92 13.71
N THR A 79 -3.69 8.28 14.70
CA THR A 79 -3.75 9.60 15.32
C THR A 79 -2.85 10.62 14.61
N PRO A 80 -3.05 11.94 14.84
CA PRO A 80 -2.11 12.95 14.34
C PRO A 80 -0.67 12.72 14.83
N GLU A 81 -0.49 12.21 16.03
CA GLU A 81 0.84 11.88 16.59
C GLU A 81 1.50 10.71 15.82
N TYR A 82 0.70 9.72 15.38
CA TYR A 82 1.20 8.68 14.51
C TYR A 82 1.73 9.26 13.20
N TYR A 83 0.93 10.09 12.52
CA TYR A 83 1.36 10.68 11.25
C TYR A 83 2.56 11.62 11.41
N ALA A 84 2.67 12.34 12.52
CA ALA A 84 3.86 13.16 12.80
C ALA A 84 5.15 12.31 12.89
N LYS A 85 5.06 11.09 13.47
CA LYS A 85 6.18 10.14 13.53
C LYS A 85 6.50 9.49 12.19
N MET A 86 5.50 9.37 11.30
CA MET A 86 5.64 8.68 10.00
C MET A 86 6.19 9.58 8.90
N ASN A 87 6.68 10.76 9.21
CA ASN A 87 7.19 11.70 8.20
C ASN A 87 8.20 11.01 7.24
N GLY A 88 7.99 11.18 5.94
CA GLY A 88 8.80 10.57 4.88
C GLY A 88 8.41 9.14 4.49
N VAL A 89 7.60 8.44 5.29
CA VAL A 89 7.10 7.09 4.93
C VAL A 89 6.15 7.18 3.73
N GLN A 90 6.36 6.30 2.76
CA GLN A 90 5.46 6.13 1.63
C GLN A 90 4.66 4.83 1.78
N PHE A 91 3.41 4.84 1.33
CA PHE A 91 2.58 3.64 1.31
C PHE A 91 1.65 3.62 0.11
N SER A 92 1.32 2.40 -0.35
CA SER A 92 0.35 2.21 -1.42
C SER A 92 -1.04 2.00 -0.86
N ASP A 93 -2.03 2.72 -1.42
CA ASP A 93 -3.44 2.54 -1.08
C ASP A 93 -4.34 2.85 -2.27
N ILE A 94 -5.64 2.65 -2.11
CA ILE A 94 -6.63 2.85 -3.18
C ILE A 94 -6.79 4.34 -3.52
N PRO A 95 -6.92 4.70 -4.82
CA PRO A 95 -7.14 6.09 -5.22
C PRO A 95 -8.47 6.69 -4.73
N PHE A 96 -9.41 5.85 -4.30
CA PHE A 96 -10.67 6.32 -3.72
C PHE A 96 -10.47 7.26 -2.54
N PHE A 97 -9.39 7.09 -1.76
CA PHE A 97 -9.06 7.99 -0.65
C PHE A 97 -8.63 9.41 -1.07
N LYS A 98 -8.29 9.62 -2.35
CA LYS A 98 -8.07 10.99 -2.89
C LYS A 98 -9.38 11.76 -3.12
N GLN A 99 -10.50 11.07 -3.13
CA GLN A 99 -11.80 11.62 -3.52
C GLN A 99 -12.64 12.05 -2.30
N SER A 100 -11.97 12.42 -1.19
CA SER A 100 -12.65 12.76 0.08
C SER A 100 -13.79 13.78 -0.06
N ASP A 101 -13.70 14.67 -1.02
CA ASP A 101 -14.70 15.71 -1.29
C ASP A 101 -15.85 15.23 -2.18
N SER A 102 -15.78 14.03 -2.74
CA SER A 102 -16.83 13.50 -3.61
C SER A 102 -18.05 13.05 -2.79
N SER A 103 -19.25 13.22 -3.37
CA SER A 103 -20.50 12.76 -2.75
C SER A 103 -20.51 11.23 -2.53
N GLN A 104 -19.85 10.47 -3.43
CA GLN A 104 -19.72 9.03 -3.30
C GLN A 104 -18.86 8.67 -2.09
N TYR A 105 -17.73 9.31 -1.92
CA TYR A 105 -16.86 9.08 -0.76
C TYR A 105 -17.60 9.38 0.55
N GLN A 106 -18.24 10.54 0.64
CA GLN A 106 -18.96 10.95 1.84
C GLN A 106 -20.10 9.96 2.20
N LYS A 107 -20.84 9.49 1.21
CA LYS A 107 -21.87 8.46 1.41
C LYS A 107 -21.30 7.15 1.91
N VAL A 108 -20.20 6.68 1.34
CA VAL A 108 -19.53 5.44 1.75
C VAL A 108 -18.93 5.59 3.14
N ALA A 109 -18.23 6.68 3.42
CA ALA A 109 -17.68 6.97 4.74
C ALA A 109 -18.79 7.00 5.81
N GLY A 110 -19.93 7.64 5.53
CA GLY A 110 -21.08 7.65 6.43
C GLY A 110 -21.64 6.25 6.72
N SER A 111 -21.73 5.39 5.69
CA SER A 111 -22.29 4.03 5.84
C SER A 111 -21.31 3.04 6.48
N THR A 112 -20.01 3.29 6.40
CA THR A 112 -18.94 2.43 6.95
C THR A 112 -18.40 2.94 8.30
N GLY A 113 -18.94 4.04 8.82
CA GLY A 113 -18.39 4.70 10.00
C GLY A 113 -16.98 5.27 9.79
N GLY A 114 -16.57 5.48 8.55
CA GLY A 114 -15.23 5.96 8.21
C GLY A 114 -14.13 4.89 8.27
N GLU A 115 -14.48 3.63 8.54
CA GLU A 115 -13.52 2.53 8.64
C GLU A 115 -12.88 2.22 7.29
N PHE A 116 -11.56 2.44 7.18
CA PHE A 116 -10.82 2.30 5.92
C PHE A 116 -10.86 0.88 5.35
N GLN A 117 -10.91 -0.16 6.19
CA GLN A 117 -11.03 -1.54 5.73
C GLN A 117 -12.37 -1.77 5.02
N LEU A 118 -13.46 -1.26 5.58
CA LEU A 118 -14.79 -1.36 4.96
C LEU A 118 -14.89 -0.52 3.69
N MET A 119 -14.26 0.64 3.67
CA MET A 119 -14.20 1.49 2.47
C MET A 119 -13.41 0.81 1.34
N ARG A 120 -12.31 0.13 1.65
CA ARG A 120 -11.55 -0.69 0.67
C ARG A 120 -12.39 -1.86 0.16
N LEU A 121 -13.15 -2.51 1.03
CA LEU A 121 -14.05 -3.59 0.64
C LEU A 121 -15.16 -3.11 -0.30
N TYR A 122 -15.76 -1.96 0.00
CA TYR A 122 -16.71 -1.30 -0.90
C TYR A 122 -16.08 -1.02 -2.28
N ALA A 123 -14.90 -0.40 -2.30
CA ALA A 123 -14.18 -0.10 -3.54
C ALA A 123 -13.90 -1.38 -4.35
N MET A 124 -13.52 -2.46 -3.68
CA MET A 124 -13.26 -3.76 -4.32
C MET A 124 -14.53 -4.37 -4.91
N GLY A 125 -15.67 -4.26 -4.20
CA GLY A 125 -16.98 -4.70 -4.72
C GLY A 125 -17.43 -3.89 -5.94
N SER A 126 -17.21 -2.58 -5.92
CA SER A 126 -17.49 -1.70 -7.06
C SER A 126 -16.67 -2.08 -8.30
N ASP A 127 -15.38 -2.33 -8.10
CA ASP A 127 -14.49 -2.71 -9.21
C ASP A 127 -14.77 -4.13 -9.71
N ALA A 128 -15.19 -5.05 -8.84
CA ALA A 128 -15.64 -6.37 -9.26
C ALA A 128 -16.86 -6.28 -10.20
N TRP A 129 -17.82 -5.38 -9.89
CA TRP A 129 -18.94 -5.11 -10.77
C TRP A 129 -18.50 -4.50 -12.11
N LEU A 130 -17.55 -3.57 -12.09
CA LEU A 130 -16.97 -2.96 -13.28
C LEU A 130 -16.30 -4.02 -14.17
N LEU A 131 -15.52 -4.92 -13.56
CA LEU A 131 -14.85 -6.02 -14.25
C LEU A 131 -15.84 -6.99 -14.91
N ILE A 132 -16.92 -7.38 -14.23
CA ILE A 132 -17.93 -8.28 -14.81
C ILE A 132 -18.49 -7.73 -16.13
N ASN A 133 -18.67 -6.41 -16.21
CA ASN A 133 -19.26 -5.78 -17.38
C ASN A 133 -18.26 -5.52 -18.52
N HIS A 134 -16.95 -5.44 -18.23
CA HIS A 134 -15.94 -5.00 -19.20
C HIS A 134 -14.73 -5.93 -19.30
N PHE A 135 -14.82 -7.15 -18.77
CA PHE A 135 -13.65 -8.04 -18.70
C PHE A 135 -13.18 -8.48 -20.08
N ASN A 136 -14.10 -8.67 -21.03
CA ASN A 136 -13.74 -9.07 -22.38
C ASN A 136 -12.94 -7.99 -23.10
N GLU A 137 -13.36 -6.74 -23.01
CA GLU A 137 -12.67 -5.59 -23.58
C GLU A 137 -11.30 -5.41 -22.90
N LEU A 138 -11.27 -5.51 -21.57
CA LEU A 138 -10.06 -5.36 -20.79
C LEU A 138 -8.98 -6.37 -21.19
N ARG A 139 -9.37 -7.59 -21.52
CA ARG A 139 -8.47 -8.67 -21.92
C ARG A 139 -8.10 -8.67 -23.39
N GLN A 140 -9.02 -8.24 -24.27
CA GLN A 140 -8.86 -8.40 -25.73
C GLN A 140 -8.34 -7.15 -26.41
N VAL A 141 -8.56 -5.96 -25.83
CA VAL A 141 -8.14 -4.71 -26.45
C VAL A 141 -6.79 -4.28 -25.87
N PRO A 142 -5.70 -4.32 -26.63
CA PRO A 142 -4.38 -3.94 -26.14
C PRO A 142 -4.37 -2.51 -25.58
N GLY A 143 -3.85 -2.37 -24.37
CA GLY A 143 -3.74 -1.05 -23.69
C GLY A 143 -5.05 -0.51 -23.13
N TYR A 144 -6.17 -1.24 -23.26
CA TYR A 144 -7.41 -0.84 -22.62
C TYR A 144 -7.30 -1.01 -21.10
N THR A 145 -7.77 -0.01 -20.38
CA THR A 145 -7.76 0.00 -18.91
C THR A 145 -9.07 0.58 -18.38
N LEU A 146 -9.40 0.24 -17.14
CA LEU A 146 -10.58 0.76 -16.45
C LEU A 146 -10.16 1.55 -15.21
N SER A 147 -10.71 2.74 -15.05
CA SER A 147 -10.52 3.55 -13.85
C SER A 147 -11.45 3.05 -12.75
N GLY A 148 -10.92 2.21 -11.87
CA GLY A 148 -11.64 1.70 -10.71
C GLY A 148 -11.45 2.55 -9.46
N LEU A 149 -12.22 2.26 -8.43
CA LEU A 149 -12.05 2.87 -7.11
C LEU A 149 -10.80 2.33 -6.38
N THR A 150 -10.36 1.12 -6.74
CA THR A 150 -9.15 0.51 -6.14
C THR A 150 -7.87 0.80 -6.93
N GLY A 151 -7.97 1.32 -8.14
CA GLY A 151 -6.82 1.63 -8.99
C GLY A 151 -7.17 1.62 -10.47
N GLN A 152 -6.16 1.82 -11.30
CA GLN A 152 -6.27 1.60 -12.74
C GLN A 152 -6.18 0.09 -12.98
N LEU A 153 -7.24 -0.49 -13.53
CA LEU A 153 -7.35 -1.93 -13.77
C LEU A 153 -6.91 -2.25 -15.19
N SER A 154 -6.13 -3.31 -15.34
CA SER A 154 -5.77 -3.93 -16.61
C SER A 154 -5.85 -5.45 -16.49
N ALA A 155 -5.96 -6.16 -17.59
CA ALA A 155 -5.91 -7.62 -17.60
C ALA A 155 -5.02 -8.13 -18.74
N ASP A 156 -4.36 -9.26 -18.49
CA ASP A 156 -3.58 -9.95 -19.50
C ASP A 156 -4.36 -11.11 -20.13
N SER A 157 -3.72 -11.78 -21.09
CA SER A 157 -4.30 -12.95 -21.80
C SER A 157 -4.54 -14.15 -20.88
N ASN A 158 -3.88 -14.22 -19.71
CA ASN A 158 -4.02 -15.30 -18.74
C ASN A 158 -5.18 -15.05 -17.75
N CYS A 159 -5.93 -13.97 -17.95
CA CYS A 159 -6.97 -13.52 -17.04
C CYS A 159 -6.45 -13.00 -15.69
N ASP A 160 -5.17 -12.66 -15.58
CA ASP A 160 -4.63 -11.96 -14.43
C ASP A 160 -5.04 -10.49 -14.50
N VAL A 161 -5.62 -9.98 -13.42
CA VAL A 161 -5.99 -8.57 -13.29
C VAL A 161 -4.89 -7.85 -12.50
N ASP A 162 -4.23 -6.92 -13.16
CA ASP A 162 -3.31 -5.98 -12.52
C ASP A 162 -4.08 -4.72 -12.04
N ARG A 163 -3.57 -4.13 -10.98
CA ARG A 163 -4.16 -2.95 -10.36
C ARG A 163 -3.07 -1.95 -10.01
N ASP A 164 -3.14 -0.78 -10.62
CA ASP A 164 -2.21 0.31 -10.34
C ASP A 164 -2.78 1.19 -9.22
N MET A 165 -2.23 1.01 -8.02
CA MET A 165 -2.67 1.73 -6.82
C MET A 165 -2.01 3.11 -6.75
N THR A 166 -2.53 3.97 -5.88
CA THR A 166 -1.91 5.27 -5.60
C THR A 166 -0.83 5.12 -4.53
N TRP A 167 0.29 5.79 -4.74
CA TRP A 167 1.27 6.03 -3.70
C TRP A 167 0.92 7.30 -2.92
N TYR A 168 1.04 7.19 -1.61
CA TYR A 168 0.87 8.28 -0.66
C TYR A 168 2.17 8.44 0.13
N GLN A 169 2.41 9.65 0.61
CA GLN A 169 3.52 9.94 1.50
C GLN A 169 3.02 10.74 2.70
N VAL A 170 3.57 10.45 3.85
CA VAL A 170 3.36 11.29 5.04
C VAL A 170 4.34 12.46 4.98
N GLN A 171 3.81 13.68 4.93
CA GLN A 171 4.56 14.94 4.88
C GLN A 171 4.00 15.88 5.96
N ASP A 172 4.83 16.24 6.92
CA ASP A 172 4.47 17.16 8.02
C ASP A 172 3.15 16.79 8.73
N GLY A 173 2.98 15.49 8.99
CA GLY A 173 1.80 14.95 9.65
C GLY A 173 0.57 14.80 8.77
N ASN A 174 0.67 15.12 7.47
CA ASN A 174 -0.41 14.98 6.51
C ASN A 174 -0.13 13.84 5.51
N VAL A 175 -1.19 13.19 5.05
CA VAL A 175 -1.11 12.19 3.98
C VAL A 175 -1.34 12.88 2.64
N VAL A 176 -0.34 12.87 1.78
CA VAL A 176 -0.40 13.46 0.45
C VAL A 176 -0.19 12.39 -0.62
N ALA A 177 -0.90 12.50 -1.73
CA ALA A 177 -0.68 11.59 -2.85
C ALA A 177 0.61 11.98 -3.58
N VAL A 178 1.45 10.99 -3.86
CA VAL A 178 2.66 11.18 -4.66
C VAL A 178 2.28 11.09 -6.13
N ALA A 179 2.76 12.04 -6.93
CA ALA A 179 2.62 11.94 -8.39
C ALA A 179 3.48 10.78 -8.91
N ASN A 180 2.89 9.95 -9.75
CA ASN A 180 3.60 8.88 -10.48
C ASN A 180 4.43 9.48 -11.61
#